data_fb3f184239f24435c3b240c6937d85e7
#
_entry.id   fb3f184239f24435c3b240c6937d85e7
#
_cell.length_a   1.000
_cell.length_b   1.000
_cell.length_c   1.000
_cell.angle_alpha   90.00
_cell.angle_beta   90.00
_cell.angle_gamma   90.00
#
_symmetry.space_group_name_H-M   'P 1'
#
loop_
_entity.id
_entity.type
_entity.pdbx_description
1 polymer ?
#
loop_
_entity_poly.entity_id
_entity_poly.type
_entity_poly.pdbx_seq_one_letter_code
_entity_poly.pdbx_strand_id
1 'polypeptide(L)'
;LVLPLYYTMGLSVVFSHLYVGSTVLITNQSMTDKAFWNFMKEQRATSFTGVPYSFEILNLMRFFRMDLPDLTLLTQGGGKMSRQLNLKFAEYCRDNGKRWIATYGQSEGTARMAYLPAEWAIEKVGSIGRAVPNAELSLIDSEGNRIEGANTEGEMCYRGKNVTMGYARSREDLSLGDERNGFMRTGDLAYRDEDGCYYIVGRMGRFLKLFGMRIGLDECEQIIKGKYPIECACVGTDEKMTVYLTDERYAMVVKEVLVEKTKLVASAFEIKVIDEIPKNEAGKILYSKLNS
;
A
#
# COMPACT_ATOMS: atom_id res chain seq x y z
N LEU A 1 9.13 -7.51 -15.76
CA LEU A 1 7.94 -7.65 -14.90
C LEU A 1 8.31 -8.50 -13.69
N VAL A 2 8.16 -7.94 -12.50
CA VAL A 2 8.47 -8.60 -11.22
C VAL A 2 7.23 -8.99 -10.41
N LEU A 3 6.07 -8.52 -10.84
CA LEU A 3 4.80 -8.80 -10.17
C LEU A 3 4.12 -10.01 -10.82
N PRO A 4 3.55 -10.94 -10.01
CA PRO A 4 2.84 -12.10 -10.55
C PRO A 4 1.65 -11.71 -11.41
N LEU A 5 1.39 -12.46 -12.49
CA LEU A 5 0.27 -12.18 -13.42
C LEU A 5 -1.10 -12.51 -12.85
N TYR A 6 -1.20 -13.38 -11.84
CA TYR A 6 -2.44 -13.62 -11.11
C TYR A 6 -2.80 -12.47 -10.15
N TYR A 7 -1.92 -11.50 -10.01
CA TYR A 7 -2.14 -10.30 -9.20
C TYR A 7 -2.55 -9.15 -10.10
N THR A 8 -3.65 -8.47 -9.78
CA THR A 8 -4.25 -7.40 -10.61
C THR A 8 -3.24 -6.33 -11.01
N MET A 9 -2.30 -5.98 -10.12
CA MET A 9 -1.27 -5.00 -10.42
C MET A 9 -0.28 -5.50 -11.48
N GLY A 10 0.09 -6.77 -11.47
CA GLY A 10 0.95 -7.39 -12.51
C GLY A 10 0.26 -7.36 -13.88
N LEU A 11 -0.99 -7.77 -13.95
CA LEU A 11 -1.80 -7.65 -15.18
C LEU A 11 -1.93 -6.21 -15.67
N SER A 12 -2.16 -5.26 -14.75
CA SER A 12 -2.25 -3.84 -15.08
C SER A 12 -0.97 -3.29 -15.71
N VAL A 13 0.21 -3.74 -15.25
CA VAL A 13 1.49 -3.38 -15.88
C VAL A 13 1.53 -3.89 -17.31
N VAL A 14 1.24 -5.17 -17.53
CA VAL A 14 1.25 -5.75 -18.88
C VAL A 14 0.31 -5.02 -19.82
N PHE A 15 -0.96 -4.91 -19.47
CA PHE A 15 -1.97 -4.30 -20.36
C PHE A 15 -1.70 -2.82 -20.62
N SER A 16 -1.29 -2.05 -19.62
CA SER A 16 -1.00 -0.62 -19.81
C SER A 16 0.22 -0.40 -20.71
N HIS A 17 1.25 -1.24 -20.63
CA HIS A 17 2.43 -1.14 -21.50
C HIS A 17 2.11 -1.58 -22.93
N LEU A 18 1.40 -2.69 -23.11
CA LEU A 18 0.98 -3.15 -24.45
C LEU A 18 0.04 -2.16 -25.12
N TYR A 19 -0.88 -1.54 -24.36
CA TYR A 19 -1.80 -0.54 -24.90
C TYR A 19 -1.10 0.66 -25.53
N VAL A 20 0.04 1.08 -24.99
CA VAL A 20 0.85 2.19 -25.52
C VAL A 20 2.00 1.72 -26.44
N GLY A 21 2.01 0.44 -26.84
CA GLY A 21 3.02 -0.13 -27.73
C GLY A 21 4.40 -0.33 -27.09
N SER A 22 4.47 -0.32 -25.75
CA SER A 22 5.74 -0.54 -25.04
C SER A 22 6.07 -2.03 -24.91
N THR A 23 7.36 -2.36 -24.87
CA THR A 23 7.84 -3.72 -24.63
C THR A 23 7.72 -4.09 -23.16
N VAL A 24 7.18 -5.27 -22.88
CA VAL A 24 7.15 -5.87 -21.53
C VAL A 24 8.31 -6.85 -21.40
N LEU A 25 9.26 -6.53 -20.53
CA LEU A 25 10.38 -7.42 -20.21
C LEU A 25 9.95 -8.47 -19.19
N ILE A 26 10.04 -9.74 -19.56
CA ILE A 26 9.65 -10.87 -18.71
C ILE A 26 10.93 -11.63 -18.31
N THR A 27 11.07 -11.91 -17.01
CA THR A 27 12.19 -12.68 -16.46
C THR A 27 11.73 -13.48 -15.24
N ASN A 28 12.34 -14.64 -15.03
CA ASN A 28 12.18 -15.46 -13.83
C ASN A 28 13.27 -15.19 -12.79
N GLN A 29 14.17 -14.25 -13.05
CA GLN A 29 15.25 -13.89 -12.13
C GLN A 29 14.70 -13.07 -10.98
N SER A 30 15.19 -13.32 -9.77
CA SER A 30 14.86 -12.51 -8.60
C SER A 30 15.51 -11.14 -8.71
N MET A 31 14.82 -10.09 -8.22
CA MET A 31 15.40 -8.75 -8.10
C MET A 31 16.60 -8.70 -7.13
N THR A 32 16.83 -9.74 -6.33
CA THR A 32 18.02 -9.89 -5.48
C THR A 32 19.24 -10.39 -6.26
N ASP A 33 19.05 -10.91 -7.48
CA ASP A 33 20.12 -11.48 -8.28
C ASP A 33 20.80 -10.43 -9.16
N LYS A 34 22.12 -10.51 -9.26
CA LYS A 34 22.88 -9.64 -10.18
C LYS A 34 22.44 -9.81 -11.63
N ALA A 35 22.02 -11.00 -12.03
CA ALA A 35 21.56 -11.31 -13.37
C ALA A 35 20.31 -10.52 -13.75
N PHE A 36 19.38 -10.28 -12.82
CA PHE A 36 18.22 -9.42 -13.03
C PHE A 36 18.63 -7.99 -13.44
N TRP A 37 19.57 -7.39 -12.71
CA TRP A 37 20.01 -6.01 -12.98
C TRP A 37 20.84 -5.90 -14.24
N ASN A 38 21.64 -6.93 -14.59
CA ASN A 38 22.30 -7.01 -15.89
C ASN A 38 21.27 -7.04 -17.02
N PHE A 39 20.26 -7.89 -16.90
CA PHE A 39 19.15 -7.94 -17.86
C PHE A 39 18.43 -6.60 -17.99
N MET A 40 18.13 -5.91 -16.89
CA MET A 40 17.54 -4.58 -16.90
C MET A 40 18.36 -3.56 -17.68
N LYS A 41 19.70 -3.59 -17.53
CA LYS A 41 20.64 -2.71 -18.26
C LYS A 41 20.72 -3.06 -19.73
N GLU A 42 20.94 -4.32 -20.07
CA GLU A 42 21.07 -4.82 -21.45
C GLU A 42 19.82 -4.51 -22.28
N GLN A 43 18.65 -4.68 -21.67
CA GLN A 43 17.37 -4.38 -22.29
C GLN A 43 16.96 -2.90 -22.18
N ARG A 44 17.78 -2.07 -21.57
CA ARG A 44 17.54 -0.62 -21.38
C ARG A 44 16.17 -0.35 -20.77
N ALA A 45 15.83 -1.06 -19.71
CA ALA A 45 14.53 -0.98 -19.07
C ALA A 45 14.26 0.44 -18.55
N THR A 46 13.12 1.01 -18.93
CA THR A 46 12.75 2.40 -18.62
C THR A 46 11.83 2.54 -17.43
N SER A 47 11.15 1.47 -17.03
CA SER A 47 10.20 1.50 -15.90
C SER A 47 10.33 0.29 -14.99
N PHE A 48 10.09 0.52 -13.70
CA PHE A 48 9.98 -0.51 -12.67
C PHE A 48 8.74 -0.26 -11.80
N THR A 49 7.89 -1.28 -11.69
CA THR A 49 6.70 -1.23 -10.83
C THR A 49 6.84 -2.29 -9.74
N GLY A 50 6.68 -1.87 -8.49
CA GLY A 50 6.78 -2.76 -7.33
C GLY A 50 5.74 -2.48 -6.25
N VAL A 51 5.66 -3.38 -5.30
CA VAL A 51 4.91 -3.22 -4.04
C VAL A 51 5.86 -2.67 -2.95
N PRO A 52 5.37 -2.19 -1.79
CA PRO A 52 6.24 -1.68 -0.73
C PRO A 52 7.41 -2.61 -0.38
N TYR A 53 7.14 -3.91 -0.26
CA TYR A 53 8.16 -4.92 0.00
C TYR A 53 9.27 -4.97 -1.07
N SER A 54 8.93 -4.76 -2.35
CA SER A 54 9.95 -4.67 -3.41
C SER A 54 10.92 -3.51 -3.15
N PHE A 55 10.42 -2.36 -2.71
CA PHE A 55 11.24 -1.18 -2.43
C PHE A 55 12.03 -1.29 -1.12
N GLU A 56 11.53 -2.03 -0.12
CA GLU A 56 12.28 -2.39 1.07
C GLU A 56 13.51 -3.23 0.69
N ILE A 57 13.35 -4.25 -0.15
CA ILE A 57 14.47 -5.05 -0.70
C ILE A 57 15.44 -4.17 -1.49
N LEU A 58 14.96 -3.32 -2.39
CA LEU A 58 15.80 -2.41 -3.16
C LEU A 58 16.63 -1.49 -2.27
N ASN A 59 16.06 -0.99 -1.18
CA ASN A 59 16.77 -0.17 -0.21
C ASN A 59 17.90 -0.96 0.49
N LEU A 60 17.64 -2.20 0.89
CA LEU A 60 18.65 -3.09 1.48
C LEU A 60 19.77 -3.42 0.50
N MET A 61 19.46 -3.60 -0.77
CA MET A 61 20.41 -3.89 -1.85
C MET A 61 21.22 -2.66 -2.30
N ARG A 62 21.08 -1.53 -1.64
CA ARG A 62 21.77 -0.28 -2.02
C ARG A 62 21.42 0.20 -3.44
N PHE A 63 20.16 0.05 -3.85
CA PHE A 63 19.63 0.46 -5.17
C PHE A 63 20.10 1.86 -5.59
N PHE A 64 20.14 2.81 -4.68
CA PHE A 64 20.56 4.19 -4.93
C PHE A 64 22.02 4.35 -5.41
N ARG A 65 22.82 3.28 -5.39
CA ARG A 65 24.19 3.24 -5.91
C ARG A 65 24.29 2.53 -7.26
N MET A 66 23.18 2.01 -7.76
CA MET A 66 23.15 1.30 -9.04
C MET A 66 23.14 2.31 -10.20
N ASP A 67 24.00 2.10 -11.18
CA ASP A 67 23.97 2.84 -12.42
C ASP A 67 22.89 2.25 -13.34
N LEU A 68 21.76 2.95 -13.45
CA LEU A 68 20.57 2.59 -14.25
C LEU A 68 20.08 3.82 -15.02
N PRO A 69 20.83 4.27 -16.04
CA PRO A 69 20.54 5.53 -16.72
C PRO A 69 19.23 5.52 -17.49
N ASP A 70 18.84 4.38 -18.09
CA ASP A 70 17.61 4.26 -18.86
C ASP A 70 16.35 4.14 -17.96
N LEU A 71 16.50 3.79 -16.68
CA LEU A 71 15.39 3.67 -15.75
C LEU A 71 14.90 5.05 -15.32
N THR A 72 13.80 5.51 -15.90
CA THR A 72 13.24 6.86 -15.72
C THR A 72 11.97 6.90 -14.89
N LEU A 73 11.31 5.75 -14.70
CA LEU A 73 10.02 5.67 -13.98
C LEU A 73 10.04 4.56 -12.95
N LEU A 74 9.78 4.93 -11.70
CA LEU A 74 9.50 4.00 -10.62
C LEU A 74 8.07 4.21 -10.13
N THR A 75 7.31 3.11 -10.02
CA THR A 75 5.91 3.15 -9.59
C THR A 75 5.70 2.22 -8.41
N GLN A 76 5.08 2.72 -7.35
CA GLN A 76 4.74 1.98 -6.16
C GLN A 76 3.22 1.85 -6.03
N GLY A 77 2.75 0.68 -5.60
CA GLY A 77 1.34 0.45 -5.29
C GLY A 77 1.11 -0.87 -4.55
N GLY A 78 -0.15 -1.17 -4.29
CA GLY A 78 -0.55 -2.45 -3.69
C GLY A 78 -0.38 -2.56 -2.17
N GLY A 79 0.06 -1.50 -1.51
CA GLY A 79 0.19 -1.42 -0.05
C GLY A 79 0.70 -0.06 0.41
N LYS A 80 0.62 0.20 1.72
CA LYS A 80 1.13 1.43 2.33
C LYS A 80 2.63 1.28 2.60
N MET A 81 3.43 2.11 1.96
CA MET A 81 4.87 2.22 2.21
C MET A 81 5.12 3.14 3.41
N SER A 82 6.18 2.89 4.19
CA SER A 82 6.58 3.81 5.25
C SER A 82 6.90 5.18 4.66
N ARG A 83 6.51 6.25 5.37
CA ARG A 83 6.72 7.63 4.92
C ARG A 83 8.20 7.92 4.62
N GLN A 84 9.10 7.42 5.46
CA GLN A 84 10.53 7.62 5.30
C GLN A 84 11.08 6.98 4.02
N LEU A 85 10.69 5.73 3.73
CA LEU A 85 11.13 5.03 2.53
C LEU A 85 10.54 5.65 1.26
N ASN A 86 9.26 6.05 1.31
CA ASN A 86 8.59 6.74 0.21
C ASN A 86 9.30 8.07 -0.13
N LEU A 87 9.59 8.89 0.89
CA LEU A 87 10.34 10.13 0.72
C LEU A 87 11.71 9.90 0.11
N LYS A 88 12.44 8.90 0.61
CA LYS A 88 13.78 8.55 0.11
C LYS A 88 13.80 8.21 -1.39
N PHE A 89 12.81 7.44 -1.86
CA PHE A 89 12.68 7.13 -3.29
C PHE A 89 12.24 8.34 -4.11
N ALA A 90 11.34 9.17 -3.58
CA ALA A 90 10.89 10.39 -4.23
C ALA A 90 12.06 11.40 -4.43
N GLU A 91 12.86 11.62 -3.38
CA GLU A 91 14.05 12.47 -3.43
C GLU A 91 15.09 11.94 -4.40
N TYR A 92 15.42 10.64 -4.33
CA TYR A 92 16.32 10.01 -5.28
C TYR A 92 15.85 10.19 -6.72
N CYS A 93 14.58 9.99 -7.00
CA CYS A 93 14.03 10.15 -8.34
C CYS A 93 14.14 11.60 -8.83
N ARG A 94 13.77 12.59 -8.00
CA ARG A 94 13.93 14.01 -8.32
C ARG A 94 15.40 14.35 -8.65
N ASP A 95 16.33 13.95 -7.79
CA ASP A 95 17.75 14.31 -7.89
C ASP A 95 18.45 13.65 -9.08
N ASN A 96 17.87 12.58 -9.63
CA ASN A 96 18.39 11.85 -10.80
C ASN A 96 17.53 12.03 -12.07
N GLY A 97 16.62 13.01 -12.11
CA GLY A 97 15.76 13.26 -13.28
C GLY A 97 14.79 12.12 -13.61
N LYS A 98 14.42 11.32 -12.61
CA LYS A 98 13.48 10.22 -12.71
C LYS A 98 12.12 10.60 -12.11
N ARG A 99 11.10 9.80 -12.38
CA ARG A 99 9.75 10.00 -11.82
C ARG A 99 9.44 8.92 -10.78
N TRP A 100 8.92 9.34 -9.65
CA TRP A 100 8.35 8.51 -8.62
C TRP A 100 6.84 8.69 -8.56
N ILE A 101 6.08 7.62 -8.75
CA ILE A 101 4.61 7.66 -8.76
C ILE A 101 4.08 6.65 -7.74
N ALA A 102 3.38 7.15 -6.73
CA ALA A 102 2.57 6.32 -5.84
C ALA A 102 1.19 6.09 -6.47
N THR A 103 0.70 4.86 -6.43
CA THR A 103 -0.61 4.49 -6.94
C THR A 103 -1.43 3.77 -5.89
N TYR A 104 -2.74 3.90 -5.98
CA TYR A 104 -3.71 3.20 -5.16
C TYR A 104 -4.70 2.46 -6.05
N GLY A 105 -5.10 1.26 -5.62
CA GLY A 105 -6.14 0.48 -6.28
C GLY A 105 -6.48 -0.80 -5.52
N GLN A 106 -7.58 -1.39 -5.93
CA GLN A 106 -8.09 -2.67 -5.45
C GLN A 106 -8.51 -3.51 -6.65
N SER A 107 -8.54 -4.85 -6.49
CA SER A 107 -8.97 -5.73 -7.59
C SER A 107 -10.38 -5.41 -8.07
N GLU A 108 -11.23 -4.94 -7.17
CA GLU A 108 -12.63 -4.57 -7.41
C GLU A 108 -12.80 -3.30 -8.26
N GLY A 109 -11.78 -2.44 -8.35
CA GLY A 109 -11.79 -1.20 -9.12
C GLY A 109 -10.55 -1.05 -10.00
N THR A 110 -9.82 -2.14 -10.26
CA THR A 110 -8.50 -2.23 -10.90
C THR A 110 -7.33 -1.76 -10.03
N ALA A 111 -6.12 -2.13 -10.44
CA ALA A 111 -4.89 -1.84 -9.71
C ALA A 111 -4.54 -0.36 -9.60
N ARG A 112 -5.17 0.50 -10.41
CA ARG A 112 -4.92 1.95 -10.43
C ARG A 112 -6.24 2.70 -10.47
N MET A 113 -6.72 3.04 -9.28
CA MET A 113 -7.90 3.90 -9.05
C MET A 113 -7.50 5.35 -8.80
N ALA A 114 -6.31 5.54 -8.23
CA ALA A 114 -5.72 6.84 -7.98
C ALA A 114 -4.20 6.80 -8.16
N TYR A 115 -3.60 7.98 -8.36
CA TYR A 115 -2.15 8.14 -8.40
C TYR A 115 -1.74 9.53 -7.89
N LEU A 116 -0.56 9.61 -7.32
CA LEU A 116 0.09 10.85 -6.95
C LEU A 116 1.04 11.27 -8.09
N PRO A 117 0.83 12.41 -8.75
CA PRO A 117 1.75 12.94 -9.73
C PRO A 117 3.19 13.07 -9.19
N ALA A 118 4.18 12.83 -10.04
CA ALA A 118 5.59 12.82 -9.62
C ALA A 118 6.07 14.16 -9.05
N GLU A 119 5.53 15.27 -9.55
CA GLU A 119 5.83 16.64 -9.07
C GLU A 119 5.39 16.87 -7.62
N TRP A 120 4.43 16.11 -7.11
CA TRP A 120 3.94 16.20 -5.74
C TRP A 120 4.47 15.11 -4.82
N ALA A 121 5.32 14.22 -5.34
CA ALA A 121 5.78 13.02 -4.63
C ALA A 121 6.49 13.32 -3.30
N ILE A 122 7.16 14.46 -3.18
CA ILE A 122 7.87 14.91 -1.97
C ILE A 122 6.92 15.70 -1.06
N GLU A 123 6.27 16.71 -1.61
CA GLU A 123 5.40 17.59 -0.85
C GLU A 123 4.21 16.83 -0.24
N LYS A 124 3.58 15.95 -1.03
CA LYS A 124 2.43 15.14 -0.65
C LYS A 124 2.81 13.69 -0.31
N VAL A 125 4.02 13.47 0.24
CA VAL A 125 4.51 12.13 0.56
C VAL A 125 3.54 11.36 1.46
N GLY A 126 3.20 10.13 1.04
CA GLY A 126 2.21 9.28 1.72
C GLY A 126 0.79 9.43 1.20
N SER A 127 0.53 10.40 0.33
CA SER A 127 -0.74 10.52 -0.39
C SER A 127 -0.85 9.44 -1.48
N ILE A 128 -2.07 9.01 -1.76
CA ILE A 128 -2.43 8.24 -2.95
C ILE A 128 -2.79 9.16 -4.14
N GLY A 129 -2.74 10.48 -3.95
CA GLY A 129 -3.06 11.49 -4.96
C GLY A 129 -4.55 11.64 -5.21
N ARG A 130 -4.91 11.71 -6.49
CA ARG A 130 -6.27 11.93 -6.99
C ARG A 130 -6.74 10.75 -7.83
N ALA A 131 -8.05 10.67 -8.05
CA ALA A 131 -8.63 9.66 -8.93
C ALA A 131 -8.02 9.72 -10.34
N VAL A 132 -7.93 8.57 -11.01
CA VAL A 132 -7.57 8.51 -12.44
C VAL A 132 -8.61 9.25 -13.30
N PRO A 133 -8.27 9.67 -14.53
CA PRO A 133 -9.23 10.34 -15.42
C PRO A 133 -10.53 9.56 -15.58
N ASN A 134 -11.65 10.28 -15.63
CA ASN A 134 -13.01 9.74 -15.75
C ASN A 134 -13.47 8.87 -14.55
N ALA A 135 -12.85 9.05 -13.40
CA ALA A 135 -13.24 8.44 -12.14
C ALA A 135 -13.31 9.48 -11.02
N GLU A 136 -13.94 9.10 -9.91
CA GLU A 136 -14.13 9.96 -8.75
C GLU A 136 -13.77 9.21 -7.46
N LEU A 137 -13.07 9.89 -6.56
CA LEU A 137 -12.94 9.51 -5.14
C LEU A 137 -13.83 10.42 -4.31
N SER A 138 -14.49 9.87 -3.32
CA SER A 138 -15.28 10.61 -2.34
C SER A 138 -15.14 9.98 -0.96
N LEU A 139 -15.55 10.71 0.06
CA LEU A 139 -15.56 10.22 1.44
C LEU A 139 -17.01 10.25 1.95
N ILE A 140 -17.36 9.24 2.76
CA ILE A 140 -18.64 9.20 3.45
C ILE A 140 -18.43 9.00 4.96
N ASP A 141 -19.35 9.54 5.74
CA ASP A 141 -19.38 9.35 7.19
C ASP A 141 -20.02 7.99 7.58
N SER A 142 -20.19 7.76 8.88
CA SER A 142 -20.80 6.53 9.41
C SER A 142 -22.30 6.39 9.04
N GLU A 143 -22.96 7.50 8.70
CA GLU A 143 -24.37 7.53 8.29
C GLU A 143 -24.51 7.38 6.76
N GLY A 144 -23.40 7.43 6.03
CA GLY A 144 -23.36 7.35 4.56
C GLY A 144 -23.47 8.70 3.86
N ASN A 145 -23.45 9.81 4.58
CA ASN A 145 -23.46 11.16 4.00
C ASN A 145 -22.09 11.51 3.44
N ARG A 146 -22.08 12.22 2.33
CA ARG A 146 -20.83 12.68 1.70
C ARG A 146 -20.13 13.72 2.56
N ILE A 147 -18.83 13.56 2.76
CA ILE A 147 -17.97 14.51 3.47
C ILE A 147 -17.36 15.47 2.44
N GLU A 148 -17.72 16.74 2.52
CA GLU A 148 -17.20 17.79 1.63
C GLU A 148 -15.98 18.53 2.19
N GLY A 149 -15.78 18.50 3.51
CA GLY A 149 -14.68 19.17 4.20
C GLY A 149 -13.34 18.50 3.96
N ALA A 150 -12.26 19.31 3.89
CA ALA A 150 -10.89 18.79 3.92
C ALA A 150 -10.51 18.31 5.33
N ASN A 151 -9.49 17.44 5.41
CA ASN A 151 -8.92 16.94 6.67
C ASN A 151 -9.92 16.24 7.60
N THR A 152 -11.04 15.77 7.03
CA THR A 152 -12.06 14.99 7.76
C THR A 152 -11.99 13.54 7.30
N GLU A 153 -11.90 12.63 8.26
CA GLU A 153 -11.83 11.20 7.99
C GLU A 153 -13.20 10.63 7.65
N GLY A 154 -13.23 9.72 6.67
CA GLY A 154 -14.40 8.96 6.29
C GLY A 154 -14.04 7.72 5.51
N GLU A 155 -15.04 6.86 5.26
CA GLU A 155 -14.83 5.73 4.36
C GLU A 155 -14.68 6.21 2.93
N MET A 156 -13.60 5.80 2.29
CA MET A 156 -13.36 6.17 0.90
C MET A 156 -14.23 5.35 -0.05
N CYS A 157 -14.89 6.05 -0.95
CA CYS A 157 -15.68 5.51 -2.04
C CYS A 157 -15.01 5.81 -3.38
N TYR A 158 -15.26 4.95 -4.35
CA TYR A 158 -14.78 5.10 -5.71
C TYR A 158 -15.91 4.92 -6.71
N ARG A 159 -15.94 5.78 -7.73
CA ARG A 159 -16.85 5.69 -8.88
C ARG A 159 -16.03 5.71 -10.15
N GLY A 160 -16.27 4.74 -11.04
CA GLY A 160 -15.58 4.64 -12.31
C GLY A 160 -16.09 3.48 -13.15
N LYS A 161 -15.90 3.55 -14.48
CA LYS A 161 -16.30 2.48 -15.42
C LYS A 161 -15.50 1.18 -15.23
N ASN A 162 -14.41 1.24 -14.49
CA ASN A 162 -13.52 0.13 -14.17
C ASN A 162 -13.88 -0.60 -12.88
N VAL A 163 -14.97 -0.21 -12.22
CA VAL A 163 -15.50 -0.97 -11.07
C VAL A 163 -16.07 -2.29 -11.56
N THR A 164 -15.71 -3.39 -10.93
CA THR A 164 -16.23 -4.72 -11.25
C THR A 164 -17.72 -4.81 -10.98
N MET A 165 -18.41 -5.66 -11.75
CA MET A 165 -19.88 -5.82 -11.67
C MET A 165 -20.36 -6.42 -10.34
N GLY A 166 -19.53 -7.17 -9.66
CA GLY A 166 -19.86 -7.87 -8.41
C GLY A 166 -18.87 -9.00 -8.14
N TYR A 167 -19.20 -9.87 -7.19
CA TYR A 167 -18.46 -11.10 -6.93
C TYR A 167 -19.22 -12.31 -7.47
N ALA A 168 -18.54 -13.21 -8.16
CA ALA A 168 -19.04 -14.51 -8.54
C ALA A 168 -18.44 -15.58 -7.61
N ARG A 169 -19.26 -16.23 -6.80
CA ARG A 169 -18.89 -17.33 -5.89
C ARG A 169 -19.24 -18.69 -6.47
N SER A 170 -20.20 -18.70 -7.41
CA SER A 170 -20.65 -19.86 -8.14
C SER A 170 -20.84 -19.53 -9.62
N ARG A 171 -21.11 -20.55 -10.44
CA ARG A 171 -21.36 -20.37 -11.86
C ARG A 171 -22.64 -19.59 -12.15
N GLU A 172 -23.64 -19.74 -11.30
CA GLU A 172 -24.93 -19.06 -11.39
C GLU A 172 -24.80 -17.57 -11.22
N ASP A 173 -23.85 -17.12 -10.38
CA ASP A 173 -23.60 -15.70 -10.12
C ASP A 173 -23.11 -14.95 -11.35
N LEU A 174 -22.59 -15.63 -12.37
CA LEU A 174 -22.18 -15.00 -13.63
C LEU A 174 -23.36 -14.40 -14.40
N SER A 175 -24.60 -14.72 -14.06
CA SER A 175 -25.82 -14.18 -14.66
C SER A 175 -26.40 -12.97 -13.90
N LEU A 176 -25.84 -12.57 -12.76
CA LEU A 176 -26.39 -11.49 -11.89
C LEU A 176 -26.30 -10.08 -12.53
N GLY A 177 -25.46 -9.88 -13.52
CA GLY A 177 -25.27 -8.56 -14.13
C GLY A 177 -24.44 -7.61 -13.26
N ASP A 178 -24.61 -6.30 -13.46
CA ASP A 178 -23.85 -5.28 -12.74
C ASP A 178 -24.59 -4.86 -11.45
N GLU A 179 -24.17 -5.41 -10.32
CA GLU A 179 -24.70 -5.10 -9.02
C GLU A 179 -24.14 -3.77 -8.44
N ARG A 180 -23.03 -3.27 -8.96
CA ARG A 180 -22.31 -2.09 -8.42
C ARG A 180 -22.59 -0.79 -9.15
N ASN A 181 -23.04 -0.87 -10.40
CA ASN A 181 -23.33 0.31 -11.22
C ASN A 181 -22.18 1.34 -11.24
N GLY A 182 -20.95 0.83 -11.37
CA GLY A 182 -19.75 1.65 -11.39
C GLY A 182 -19.39 2.33 -10.06
N PHE A 183 -19.97 1.93 -8.94
CA PHE A 183 -19.70 2.49 -7.61
C PHE A 183 -19.27 1.41 -6.62
N MET A 184 -18.31 1.74 -5.76
CA MET A 184 -17.91 0.86 -4.66
C MET A 184 -17.47 1.64 -3.42
N ARG A 185 -17.77 1.08 -2.27
CA ARG A 185 -17.14 1.43 -1.00
C ARG A 185 -15.85 0.62 -0.90
N THR A 186 -14.73 1.30 -0.65
CA THR A 186 -13.41 0.63 -0.70
C THR A 186 -13.10 -0.15 0.58
N GLY A 187 -13.79 0.14 1.68
CA GLY A 187 -13.48 -0.35 3.00
C GLY A 187 -12.19 0.27 3.58
N ASP A 188 -11.63 1.28 2.94
CA ASP A 188 -10.49 2.03 3.45
C ASP A 188 -10.97 3.34 4.10
N LEU A 189 -10.41 3.66 5.27
CA LEU A 189 -10.58 4.94 5.92
C LEU A 189 -9.55 5.91 5.35
N ALA A 190 -10.00 7.11 4.95
CA ALA A 190 -9.14 8.11 4.34
C ALA A 190 -9.60 9.52 4.72
N TYR A 191 -8.72 10.49 4.49
CA TYR A 191 -9.08 11.90 4.45
C TYR A 191 -8.57 12.52 3.15
N ARG A 192 -9.10 13.69 2.80
CA ARG A 192 -8.67 14.51 1.66
C ARG A 192 -8.09 15.81 2.18
N ASP A 193 -6.93 16.23 1.70
CA ASP A 193 -6.37 17.54 2.04
C ASP A 193 -7.04 18.68 1.24
N GLU A 194 -6.64 19.92 1.50
CA GLU A 194 -7.17 21.13 0.85
C GLU A 194 -6.87 21.17 -0.64
N ASP A 195 -5.80 20.53 -1.08
CA ASP A 195 -5.41 20.41 -2.49
C ASP A 195 -6.14 19.26 -3.21
N GLY A 196 -7.01 18.53 -2.53
CA GLY A 196 -7.79 17.44 -3.07
C GLY A 196 -7.02 16.12 -3.21
N CYS A 197 -5.89 15.96 -2.52
CA CYS A 197 -5.14 14.72 -2.44
C CYS A 197 -5.64 13.84 -1.29
N TYR A 198 -5.82 12.55 -1.55
CA TYR A 198 -6.32 11.58 -0.59
C TYR A 198 -5.18 10.87 0.14
N TYR A 199 -5.41 10.58 1.41
CA TYR A 199 -4.47 9.85 2.29
C TYR A 199 -5.20 8.70 2.98
N ILE A 200 -4.69 7.48 2.83
CA ILE A 200 -5.23 6.32 3.52
C ILE A 200 -4.76 6.32 4.98
N VAL A 201 -5.71 6.33 5.89
CA VAL A 201 -5.48 6.22 7.34
C VAL A 201 -5.35 4.74 7.74
N GLY A 202 -6.28 3.89 7.28
CA GLY A 202 -6.29 2.48 7.58
C GLY A 202 -7.46 1.78 6.90
N ARG A 203 -7.74 0.53 7.32
CA ARG A 203 -8.90 -0.21 6.84
C ARG A 203 -10.06 -0.16 7.82
N MET A 204 -11.27 -0.06 7.28
CA MET A 204 -12.49 -0.32 8.05
C MET A 204 -12.41 -1.74 8.64
N GLY A 205 -12.58 -1.86 9.95
CA GLY A 205 -12.43 -3.14 10.66
C GLY A 205 -10.99 -3.48 11.09
N ARG A 206 -9.97 -2.72 10.69
CA ARG A 206 -8.62 -2.83 11.25
C ARG A 206 -8.36 -1.76 12.31
N PHE A 207 -9.23 -1.72 13.29
CA PHE A 207 -9.09 -0.89 14.50
C PHE A 207 -9.65 -1.64 15.71
N LEU A 208 -9.17 -1.28 16.87
CA LEU A 208 -9.67 -1.77 18.16
C LEU A 208 -10.22 -0.59 18.96
N LYS A 209 -11.20 -0.87 19.82
CA LYS A 209 -11.72 0.11 20.79
C LYS A 209 -11.15 -0.16 22.17
N LEU A 210 -9.85 0.11 22.34
CA LEU A 210 -9.14 -0.12 23.59
C LEU A 210 -9.44 1.00 24.59
N PHE A 211 -9.98 0.66 25.74
CA PHE A 211 -10.35 1.62 26.81
C PHE A 211 -11.19 2.81 26.30
N GLY A 212 -12.10 2.55 25.35
CA GLY A 212 -12.96 3.57 24.75
C GLY A 212 -12.31 4.42 23.65
N MET A 213 -11.02 4.23 23.40
CA MET A 213 -10.31 4.92 22.31
C MET A 213 -10.21 4.04 21.08
N ARG A 214 -10.45 4.63 19.90
CA ARG A 214 -10.26 3.95 18.62
C ARG A 214 -8.77 3.96 18.23
N ILE A 215 -8.18 2.77 18.11
CA ILE A 215 -6.77 2.58 17.78
C ILE A 215 -6.65 1.84 16.45
N GLY A 216 -6.04 2.49 15.46
CA GLY A 216 -5.78 1.88 14.15
C GLY A 216 -4.61 0.90 14.22
N LEU A 217 -4.85 -0.35 13.84
CA LEU A 217 -3.81 -1.39 13.82
C LEU A 217 -2.75 -1.07 12.77
N ASP A 218 -3.16 -0.61 11.59
CA ASP A 218 -2.25 -0.20 10.51
C ASP A 218 -1.40 1.02 10.90
N GLU A 219 -1.97 1.95 11.67
CA GLU A 219 -1.26 3.11 12.18
C GLU A 219 -0.17 2.69 13.19
N CYS A 220 -0.50 1.78 14.10
CA CYS A 220 0.46 1.23 15.05
C CYS A 220 1.63 0.54 14.32
N GLU A 221 1.36 -0.26 13.29
CA GLU A 221 2.40 -0.87 12.45
C GLU A 221 3.28 0.20 11.77
N GLN A 222 2.71 1.30 11.28
CA GLN A 222 3.48 2.39 10.67
C GLN A 222 4.35 3.14 11.68
N ILE A 223 3.86 3.35 12.90
CA ILE A 223 4.64 3.93 13.99
C ILE A 223 5.88 3.08 14.30
N ILE A 224 5.69 1.75 14.40
CA ILE A 224 6.78 0.82 14.67
C ILE A 224 7.81 0.81 13.53
N LYS A 225 7.35 0.60 12.30
CA LYS A 225 8.22 0.54 11.09
C LYS A 225 8.92 1.87 10.79
N GLY A 226 8.31 2.99 11.15
CA GLY A 226 8.92 4.31 10.99
C GLY A 226 10.06 4.60 11.96
N LYS A 227 10.10 3.90 13.10
CA LYS A 227 11.10 4.12 14.16
C LYS A 227 12.14 3.01 14.23
N TYR A 228 11.77 1.77 13.89
CA TYR A 228 12.62 0.59 14.00
C TYR A 228 12.67 -0.19 12.70
N PRO A 229 13.85 -0.71 12.29
CA PRO A 229 14.02 -1.55 11.10
C PRO A 229 13.57 -2.99 11.39
N ILE A 230 12.30 -3.19 11.72
CA ILE A 230 11.73 -4.48 12.11
C ILE A 230 10.41 -4.73 11.38
N GLU A 231 10.16 -5.99 11.05
CA GLU A 231 8.83 -6.43 10.61
C GLU A 231 7.90 -6.58 11.80
N CYS A 232 6.67 -6.11 11.64
CA CYS A 232 5.64 -6.23 12.65
C CYS A 232 4.26 -6.40 12.05
N ALA A 233 3.36 -6.98 12.84
CA ALA A 233 1.94 -7.07 12.55
C ALA A 233 1.12 -6.87 13.83
N CYS A 234 0.09 -6.03 13.76
CA CYS A 234 -0.81 -5.74 14.86
C CYS A 234 -2.16 -6.43 14.63
N VAL A 235 -2.63 -7.18 15.63
CA VAL A 235 -3.95 -7.80 15.68
C VAL A 235 -4.52 -7.67 17.10
N GLY A 236 -5.73 -8.13 17.35
CA GLY A 236 -6.28 -8.17 18.70
C GLY A 236 -7.79 -8.05 18.74
N THR A 237 -8.29 -7.79 19.93
CA THR A 237 -9.70 -7.55 20.25
C THR A 237 -9.84 -6.20 20.95
N ASP A 238 -11.06 -5.73 21.18
CA ASP A 238 -11.31 -4.49 21.93
C ASP A 238 -10.81 -4.53 23.40
N GLU A 239 -10.31 -5.67 23.85
CA GLU A 239 -9.71 -5.82 25.17
C GLU A 239 -8.19 -5.61 25.15
N LYS A 240 -7.50 -6.06 24.08
CA LYS A 240 -6.04 -6.10 24.02
C LYS A 240 -5.51 -6.15 22.59
N MET A 241 -4.48 -5.36 22.32
CA MET A 241 -3.73 -5.44 21.08
C MET A 241 -2.54 -6.38 21.23
N THR A 242 -2.39 -7.33 20.31
CA THR A 242 -1.19 -8.18 20.19
C THR A 242 -0.35 -7.66 19.03
N VAL A 243 0.93 -7.40 19.32
CA VAL A 243 1.93 -6.96 18.34
C VAL A 243 2.93 -8.08 18.14
N TYR A 244 2.95 -8.63 16.93
CA TYR A 244 3.94 -9.63 16.52
C TYR A 244 5.17 -8.94 15.98
N LEU A 245 6.35 -9.36 16.40
CA LEU A 245 7.66 -8.86 15.98
C LEU A 245 8.55 -10.03 15.57
N THR A 246 9.55 -9.76 14.72
CA THR A 246 10.54 -10.76 14.30
C THR A 246 11.87 -10.69 15.06
N ASP A 247 11.99 -9.79 16.06
CA ASP A 247 13.21 -9.62 16.83
C ASP A 247 12.90 -9.17 18.26
N GLU A 248 13.25 -10.00 19.22
CA GLU A 248 13.00 -9.79 20.65
C GLU A 248 13.66 -8.51 21.21
N ARG A 249 14.78 -8.09 20.63
CA ARG A 249 15.49 -6.87 21.08
C ARG A 249 14.62 -5.62 21.02
N TYR A 250 13.60 -5.61 20.17
CA TYR A 250 12.68 -4.48 20.01
C TYR A 250 11.41 -4.58 20.87
N ALA A 251 11.16 -5.70 21.55
CA ALA A 251 9.91 -5.93 22.27
C ALA A 251 9.56 -4.82 23.27
N MET A 252 10.55 -4.42 24.08
CA MET A 252 10.36 -3.40 25.12
C MET A 252 10.17 -2.00 24.52
N VAL A 253 11.05 -1.60 23.62
CA VAL A 253 11.01 -0.25 23.01
C VAL A 253 9.81 -0.05 22.09
N VAL A 254 9.32 -1.10 21.43
CA VAL A 254 8.08 -1.05 20.65
C VAL A 254 6.87 -0.82 21.56
N LYS A 255 6.81 -1.52 22.70
CA LYS A 255 5.74 -1.35 23.68
C LYS A 255 5.72 0.07 24.25
N GLU A 256 6.90 0.62 24.62
CA GLU A 256 7.05 1.99 25.11
C GLU A 256 6.58 3.03 24.08
N VAL A 257 6.98 2.86 22.81
CA VAL A 257 6.55 3.75 21.71
C VAL A 257 5.04 3.72 21.51
N LEU A 258 4.42 2.56 21.54
CA LEU A 258 2.98 2.46 21.42
C LEU A 258 2.26 3.14 22.57
N VAL A 259 2.72 2.95 23.81
CA VAL A 259 2.20 3.66 25.01
C VAL A 259 2.34 5.17 24.83
N GLU A 260 3.51 5.65 24.43
CA GLU A 260 3.77 7.08 24.19
C GLU A 260 2.83 7.67 23.15
N LYS A 261 2.66 6.99 22.01
CA LYS A 261 1.91 7.52 20.86
C LYS A 261 0.41 7.38 21.01
N THR A 262 -0.08 6.26 21.56
CA THR A 262 -1.51 6.02 21.73
C THR A 262 -2.07 6.60 23.03
N LYS A 263 -1.21 6.94 23.98
CA LYS A 263 -1.56 7.37 25.36
C LYS A 263 -2.32 6.28 26.16
N LEU A 264 -2.27 5.03 25.70
CA LEU A 264 -2.83 3.88 26.39
C LEU A 264 -1.86 3.34 27.44
N VAL A 265 -2.41 2.62 28.42
CA VAL A 265 -1.62 1.90 29.44
C VAL A 265 -0.88 0.71 28.84
N ALA A 266 0.26 0.36 29.41
CA ALA A 266 1.12 -0.73 28.89
C ALA A 266 0.42 -2.10 28.85
N SER A 267 -0.60 -2.33 29.69
CA SER A 267 -1.40 -3.57 29.70
C SER A 267 -2.31 -3.72 28.48
N ALA A 268 -2.55 -2.62 27.72
CA ALA A 268 -3.28 -2.66 26.45
C ALA A 268 -2.53 -3.42 25.37
N PHE A 269 -1.21 -3.61 25.53
CA PHE A 269 -0.34 -4.20 24.51
C PHE A 269 0.32 -5.48 24.99
N GLU A 270 0.18 -6.53 24.18
CA GLU A 270 0.94 -7.77 24.28
C GLU A 270 1.96 -7.83 23.14
N ILE A 271 3.21 -8.10 23.44
CA ILE A 271 4.24 -8.28 22.43
C ILE A 271 4.53 -9.78 22.32
N LYS A 272 4.47 -10.32 21.09
CA LYS A 272 4.83 -11.70 20.77
C LYS A 272 5.95 -11.70 19.73
N VAL A 273 6.97 -12.49 19.95
CA VAL A 273 8.08 -12.66 19.01
C VAL A 273 7.85 -13.96 18.25
N ILE A 274 7.98 -13.89 16.93
CA ILE A 274 7.85 -15.02 16.01
C ILE A 274 8.99 -14.97 15.00
N ASP A 275 9.34 -16.11 14.41
CA ASP A 275 10.46 -16.19 13.46
C ASP A 275 10.21 -15.35 12.21
N GLU A 276 8.98 -15.34 11.70
CA GLU A 276 8.59 -14.53 10.54
C GLU A 276 7.12 -14.07 10.58
N ILE A 277 6.84 -12.90 10.04
CA ILE A 277 5.46 -12.44 9.82
C ILE A 277 4.89 -13.17 8.60
N PRO A 278 3.78 -13.93 8.74
CA PRO A 278 3.22 -14.69 7.63
C PRO A 278 2.73 -13.76 6.52
N LYS A 279 3.22 -13.99 5.31
CA LYS A 279 2.88 -13.22 4.10
C LYS A 279 2.43 -14.15 2.98
N ASN A 280 1.66 -13.62 2.04
CA ASN A 280 1.41 -14.29 0.78
C ASN A 280 2.56 -14.01 -0.23
N GLU A 281 2.51 -14.64 -1.41
CA GLU A 281 3.50 -14.47 -2.47
C GLU A 281 3.65 -13.02 -2.98
N ALA A 282 2.63 -12.18 -2.78
CA ALA A 282 2.67 -10.76 -3.10
C ALA A 282 3.23 -9.88 -1.95
N GLY A 283 3.74 -10.49 -0.86
CA GLY A 283 4.29 -9.79 0.30
C GLY A 283 3.26 -9.18 1.24
N LYS A 284 1.97 -9.49 1.09
CA LYS A 284 0.91 -9.01 2.00
C LYS A 284 0.81 -9.88 3.24
N ILE A 285 0.71 -9.25 4.41
CA ILE A 285 0.56 -9.93 5.69
C ILE A 285 -0.77 -10.72 5.73
N LEU A 286 -0.68 -11.97 6.17
CA LEU A 286 -1.81 -12.88 6.37
C LEU A 286 -2.27 -12.81 7.83
N TYR A 287 -2.97 -11.74 8.19
CA TYR A 287 -3.43 -11.48 9.57
C TYR A 287 -4.29 -12.61 10.15
N SER A 288 -5.03 -13.33 9.31
CA SER A 288 -5.84 -14.48 9.76
C SER A 288 -5.00 -15.59 10.38
N LYS A 289 -3.72 -15.70 10.03
CA LYS A 289 -2.79 -16.67 10.63
C LYS A 289 -2.20 -16.21 11.97
N LEU A 290 -2.44 -14.97 12.36
CA LEU A 290 -1.95 -14.38 13.61
C LEU A 290 -3.04 -14.26 14.68
N ASN A 291 -4.30 -14.46 14.31
CA ASN A 291 -5.47 -14.36 15.20
C ASN A 291 -5.82 -15.67 15.91
N SER A 292 -4.91 -16.66 15.91
CA SER A 292 -5.12 -17.96 16.55
C SER A 292 -4.53 -18.02 17.97
#